data_65fb04acc890ed7e8eebb2c85e1a5804
#
_entry.id   65fb04acc890ed7e8eebb2c85e1a5804
#
_cell.length_a   1.000
_cell.length_b   1.000
_cell.length_c   1.000
_cell.angle_alpha   90.00
_cell.angle_beta   90.00
_cell.angle_gamma   90.00
#
_symmetry.space_group_name_H-M   'P 1'
#
loop_
_entity.id
_entity.type
_entity.pdbx_description
1 polymer ?
#
loop_
_entity_poly.entity_id
_entity_poly.type
_entity_poly.pdbx_seq_one_letter_code
_entity_poly.pdbx_strand_id
1 'polypeptide(L)'
;MSSSLPVRGAEPVEARPDLPSWLNWFAAAEIPVLRDTADTLEAFRANEDRVDANGLGEMISGDPLMTLKVLAYESGHRGRRVVTSAETVISALVMMGISPFFQAFGPQTTIDDLLASRPEALAGLQRVMLRAHRGANFALAFAIHRTDPDAAVIHAAALLHEFAEMLLWCHAPALALRVQAMQAADPELRSSVAQLSVLHVELADLQRALAEAWGLPALLVDSTSEPTPAGKTSARIIELAARLARHTARDWDNPAIPDDVSEIASLLNLSAAATLHLLTEI
;
A
#
# COMPACT_ATOMS: atom_id res chain seq x y z
N MET A 1 -26.91 -11.95 -19.30
CA MET A 1 -25.66 -12.03 -20.07
C MET A 1 -24.59 -12.44 -19.08
N SER A 2 -24.07 -13.67 -19.17
CA SER A 2 -23.08 -14.21 -18.25
C SER A 2 -21.79 -13.41 -18.36
N SER A 3 -21.44 -12.72 -17.28
CA SER A 3 -20.12 -12.15 -17.10
C SER A 3 -19.18 -13.29 -16.75
N SER A 4 -18.41 -13.77 -17.75
CA SER A 4 -17.32 -14.70 -17.52
C SER A 4 -16.24 -13.98 -16.71
N LEU A 5 -15.97 -14.49 -15.50
CA LEU A 5 -14.81 -14.11 -14.70
C LEU A 5 -13.55 -14.17 -15.59
N PRO A 6 -12.63 -13.21 -15.47
CA PRO A 6 -11.39 -13.25 -16.21
C PRO A 6 -10.63 -14.53 -15.82
N VAL A 7 -10.19 -15.26 -16.82
CA VAL A 7 -9.35 -16.45 -16.67
C VAL A 7 -8.13 -16.05 -15.84
N ARG A 8 -7.90 -16.75 -14.72
CA ARG A 8 -6.65 -16.65 -13.94
C ARG A 8 -5.48 -16.78 -14.91
N GLY A 9 -4.82 -15.66 -15.21
CA GLY A 9 -3.57 -15.69 -15.97
C GLY A 9 -2.60 -16.61 -15.23
N ALA A 10 -1.94 -17.51 -15.94
CA ALA A 10 -0.96 -18.39 -15.33
C ALA A 10 0.08 -17.53 -14.62
N GLU A 11 0.38 -17.88 -13.35
CA GLU A 11 1.40 -17.22 -12.56
C GLU A 11 2.72 -17.21 -13.34
N PRO A 12 3.41 -16.06 -13.43
CA PRO A 12 4.68 -16.01 -14.13
C PRO A 12 5.73 -16.82 -13.35
N VAL A 13 6.18 -17.90 -13.96
CA VAL A 13 7.33 -18.67 -13.46
C VAL A 13 8.63 -17.89 -13.72
N GLU A 14 8.63 -17.03 -14.75
CA GLU A 14 9.72 -16.16 -15.15
C GLU A 14 9.32 -14.70 -15.07
N ALA A 15 10.27 -13.84 -14.75
CA ALA A 15 10.05 -12.39 -14.69
C ALA A 15 9.64 -11.83 -16.06
N ARG A 16 8.85 -10.77 -16.03
CA ARG A 16 8.55 -10.00 -17.23
C ARG A 16 9.83 -9.30 -17.72
N PRO A 17 9.97 -9.08 -19.04
CA PRO A 17 11.21 -8.56 -19.59
C PRO A 17 11.51 -7.10 -19.19
N ASP A 18 10.48 -6.30 -18.92
CA ASP A 18 10.60 -4.87 -18.68
C ASP A 18 9.41 -4.29 -17.88
N LEU A 19 9.55 -3.02 -17.50
CA LEU A 19 8.53 -2.28 -16.74
C LEU A 19 7.17 -2.19 -17.47
N PRO A 20 7.07 -1.88 -18.77
CA PRO A 20 5.79 -1.88 -19.47
C PRO A 20 5.06 -3.22 -19.44
N SER A 21 5.79 -4.32 -19.54
CA SER A 21 5.22 -5.68 -19.47
C SER A 21 4.68 -6.00 -18.09
N TRP A 22 5.37 -5.58 -17.01
CA TRP A 22 4.89 -5.67 -15.65
C TRP A 22 3.66 -4.81 -15.41
N LEU A 23 3.70 -3.56 -15.89
CA LEU A 23 2.58 -2.62 -15.76
C LEU A 23 1.31 -3.19 -16.40
N ASN A 24 1.38 -3.65 -17.65
CA ASN A 24 0.25 -4.23 -18.35
C ASN A 24 -0.30 -5.47 -17.62
N TRP A 25 0.59 -6.27 -17.06
CA TRP A 25 0.19 -7.48 -16.37
C TRP A 25 -0.53 -7.19 -15.05
N PHE A 26 0.01 -6.29 -14.21
CA PHE A 26 -0.63 -5.91 -12.96
C PHE A 26 -1.90 -5.07 -13.16
N ALA A 27 -1.96 -4.26 -14.22
CA ALA A 27 -3.17 -3.50 -14.54
C ALA A 27 -4.38 -4.39 -14.86
N ALA A 28 -4.14 -5.63 -15.31
CA ALA A 28 -5.18 -6.63 -15.57
C ALA A 28 -5.40 -7.60 -14.42
N ALA A 29 -4.57 -7.56 -13.38
CA ALA A 29 -4.65 -8.46 -12.24
C ALA A 29 -5.77 -8.05 -11.27
N GLU A 30 -6.49 -9.02 -10.73
CA GLU A 30 -7.46 -8.77 -9.67
C GLU A 30 -6.71 -8.44 -8.37
N ILE A 31 -7.08 -7.35 -7.70
CA ILE A 31 -6.55 -7.03 -6.37
C ILE A 31 -7.36 -7.83 -5.33
N PRO A 32 -6.77 -8.81 -4.63
CA PRO A 32 -7.44 -9.54 -3.58
C PRO A 32 -7.57 -8.66 -2.32
N VAL A 33 -8.33 -9.13 -1.32
CA VAL A 33 -8.51 -8.41 -0.06
C VAL A 33 -8.29 -9.35 1.13
N LEU A 34 -8.21 -8.79 2.34
CA LEU A 34 -8.22 -9.58 3.57
C LEU A 34 -9.55 -10.34 3.72
N ARG A 35 -9.51 -11.53 4.31
CA ARG A 35 -10.73 -12.32 4.58
C ARG A 35 -11.71 -11.56 5.47
N ASP A 36 -11.23 -10.98 6.55
CA ASP A 36 -12.07 -10.19 7.48
C ASP A 36 -12.73 -9.01 6.77
N THR A 37 -12.02 -8.37 5.82
CA THR A 37 -12.58 -7.31 4.98
C THR A 37 -13.70 -7.85 4.10
N ALA A 38 -13.48 -8.98 3.42
CA ALA A 38 -14.48 -9.60 2.56
C ALA A 38 -15.74 -9.98 3.35
N ASP A 39 -15.59 -10.63 4.50
CA ASP A 39 -16.70 -11.05 5.35
C ASP A 39 -17.47 -9.85 5.90
N THR A 40 -16.76 -8.79 6.32
CA THR A 40 -17.40 -7.56 6.83
C THR A 40 -18.14 -6.80 5.73
N LEU A 41 -17.60 -6.77 4.51
CA LEU A 41 -18.28 -6.17 3.35
C LEU A 41 -19.60 -6.87 3.04
N GLU A 42 -19.65 -8.21 3.12
CA GLU A 42 -20.91 -8.94 2.92
C GLU A 42 -21.91 -8.69 4.06
N ALA A 43 -21.46 -8.57 5.31
CA ALA A 43 -22.34 -8.20 6.43
C ALA A 43 -22.89 -6.78 6.27
N PHE A 44 -22.09 -5.84 5.80
CA PHE A 44 -22.52 -4.46 5.52
C PHE A 44 -23.49 -4.42 4.33
N ARG A 45 -23.22 -5.17 3.26
CA ARG A 45 -24.12 -5.30 2.11
C ARG A 45 -25.51 -5.79 2.52
N ALA A 46 -25.59 -6.76 3.42
CA ALA A 46 -26.86 -7.27 3.92
C ALA A 46 -27.66 -6.23 4.73
N ASN A 47 -27.04 -5.15 5.17
CA ASN A 47 -27.61 -4.07 6.00
C ASN A 47 -27.28 -2.67 5.44
N GLU A 48 -27.26 -2.53 4.14
CA GLU A 48 -26.77 -1.33 3.42
C GLU A 48 -27.38 -0.02 3.92
N ASP A 49 -28.68 -0.02 4.26
CA ASP A 49 -29.39 1.16 4.77
C ASP A 49 -28.85 1.72 6.10
N ARG A 50 -28.00 0.96 6.79
CA ARG A 50 -27.39 1.34 8.08
C ARG A 50 -25.91 1.65 7.97
N VAL A 51 -25.35 1.56 6.77
CA VAL A 51 -23.94 1.79 6.51
C VAL A 51 -23.73 3.24 6.10
N ASP A 52 -22.82 3.92 6.78
CA ASP A 52 -22.35 5.24 6.37
C ASP A 52 -20.92 5.19 5.81
N ALA A 53 -20.53 6.28 5.13
CA ALA A 53 -19.23 6.36 4.47
C ALA A 53 -18.05 6.36 5.46
N ASN A 54 -18.24 6.85 6.69
CA ASN A 54 -17.18 6.87 7.69
C ASN A 54 -16.93 5.46 8.21
N GLY A 55 -17.95 4.76 8.72
CA GLY A 55 -17.79 3.40 9.25
C GLY A 55 -17.28 2.40 8.19
N LEU A 56 -17.80 2.50 6.95
CA LEU A 56 -17.31 1.69 5.85
C LEU A 56 -15.86 2.06 5.48
N GLY A 57 -15.55 3.34 5.44
CA GLY A 57 -14.22 3.83 5.10
C GLY A 57 -13.16 3.50 6.14
N GLU A 58 -13.49 3.59 7.43
CA GLU A 58 -12.60 3.17 8.52
C GLU A 58 -12.26 1.68 8.42
N MET A 59 -13.26 0.83 8.20
CA MET A 59 -13.07 -0.62 8.03
C MET A 59 -12.18 -0.91 6.81
N ILE A 60 -12.44 -0.30 5.66
CA ILE A 60 -11.65 -0.50 4.44
C ILE A 60 -10.21 0.02 4.63
N SER A 61 -10.02 1.13 5.32
CA SER A 61 -8.68 1.72 5.58
C SER A 61 -7.77 0.82 6.43
N GLY A 62 -8.32 -0.21 7.07
CA GLY A 62 -7.58 -1.27 7.72
C GLY A 62 -7.01 -2.34 6.77
N ASP A 63 -7.40 -2.33 5.50
CA ASP A 63 -6.92 -3.27 4.47
C ASP A 63 -6.24 -2.49 3.34
N PRO A 64 -4.89 -2.55 3.22
CA PRO A 64 -4.17 -1.79 2.20
C PRO A 64 -4.55 -2.21 0.77
N LEU A 65 -4.89 -3.49 0.55
CA LEU A 65 -5.28 -3.97 -0.78
C LEU A 65 -6.70 -3.52 -1.15
N MET A 66 -7.66 -3.53 -0.21
CA MET A 66 -8.98 -2.98 -0.47
C MET A 66 -8.94 -1.46 -0.61
N THR A 67 -8.11 -0.75 0.19
CA THR A 67 -7.85 0.68 0.04
C THR A 67 -7.34 1.01 -1.36
N LEU A 68 -6.33 0.29 -1.83
CA LEU A 68 -5.80 0.42 -3.20
C LEU A 68 -6.88 0.22 -4.25
N LYS A 69 -7.66 -0.86 -4.11
CA LYS A 69 -8.73 -1.25 -5.04
C LYS A 69 -9.82 -0.17 -5.16
N VAL A 70 -10.23 0.41 -4.04
CA VAL A 70 -11.26 1.47 -4.00
C VAL A 70 -10.74 2.75 -4.65
N LEU A 71 -9.53 3.20 -4.32
CA LEU A 71 -8.94 4.42 -4.89
C LEU A 71 -8.70 4.29 -6.39
N ALA A 72 -8.18 3.15 -6.85
CA ALA A 72 -7.97 2.87 -8.27
C ALA A 72 -9.31 2.83 -9.04
N TYR A 73 -10.35 2.22 -8.46
CA TYR A 73 -11.67 2.17 -9.06
C TYR A 73 -12.30 3.56 -9.18
N GLU A 74 -12.31 4.35 -8.11
CA GLU A 74 -12.86 5.72 -8.11
C GLU A 74 -12.16 6.56 -9.17
N SER A 75 -10.84 6.53 -9.22
CA SER A 75 -10.08 7.28 -10.21
C SER A 75 -10.41 6.89 -11.66
N GLY A 76 -10.51 5.59 -11.94
CA GLY A 76 -10.82 5.07 -13.28
C GLY A 76 -12.25 5.37 -13.74
N HIS A 77 -13.20 5.56 -12.81
CA HIS A 77 -14.61 5.81 -13.10
C HIS A 77 -15.03 7.27 -12.96
N ARG A 78 -14.10 8.14 -12.59
CA ARG A 78 -14.32 9.56 -12.44
C ARG A 78 -14.74 10.20 -13.76
N GLY A 79 -15.87 10.91 -13.73
CA GLY A 79 -16.32 11.66 -14.89
C GLY A 79 -15.32 12.76 -15.27
N ARG A 80 -15.11 13.03 -16.56
CA ARG A 80 -14.18 14.04 -17.11
C ARG A 80 -14.34 15.47 -16.53
N ARG A 81 -15.40 15.74 -15.76
CA ARG A 81 -15.72 17.06 -15.18
C ARG A 81 -15.29 17.20 -13.72
N VAL A 82 -14.88 16.12 -13.06
CA VAL A 82 -14.46 16.16 -11.66
C VAL A 82 -12.95 16.39 -11.60
N VAL A 83 -12.55 17.56 -11.10
CA VAL A 83 -11.14 18.00 -11.07
C VAL A 83 -10.40 17.42 -9.85
N THR A 84 -11.13 17.12 -8.76
CA THR A 84 -10.52 16.66 -7.50
C THR A 84 -10.56 15.14 -7.41
N SER A 85 -9.41 14.52 -7.14
CA SER A 85 -9.31 13.09 -6.86
C SER A 85 -9.64 12.81 -5.40
N ALA A 86 -10.22 11.65 -5.12
CA ALA A 86 -10.32 11.15 -3.77
C ALA A 86 -8.91 10.80 -3.26
N GLU A 87 -8.52 11.36 -2.13
CA GLU A 87 -7.20 11.12 -1.52
C GLU A 87 -7.26 10.09 -0.38
N THR A 88 -8.48 9.76 0.08
CA THR A 88 -8.75 8.75 1.10
C THR A 88 -9.94 7.89 0.70
N VAL A 89 -10.07 6.72 1.33
CA VAL A 89 -11.23 5.82 1.11
C VAL A 89 -12.54 6.52 1.47
N ILE A 90 -12.58 7.26 2.59
CA ILE A 90 -13.78 7.98 3.01
C ILE A 90 -14.19 8.98 1.94
N SER A 91 -13.26 9.77 1.41
CA SER A 91 -13.57 10.71 0.32
C SER A 91 -14.05 10.00 -0.95
N ALA A 92 -13.46 8.86 -1.30
CA ALA A 92 -13.91 8.04 -2.42
C ALA A 92 -15.34 7.54 -2.24
N LEU A 93 -15.68 7.04 -1.05
CA LEU A 93 -17.03 6.57 -0.72
C LEU A 93 -18.07 7.70 -0.72
N VAL A 94 -17.71 8.88 -0.22
CA VAL A 94 -18.60 10.07 -0.27
C VAL A 94 -18.86 10.48 -1.73
N MET A 95 -17.85 10.44 -2.59
CA MET A 95 -18.00 10.79 -4.01
C MET A 95 -18.77 9.73 -4.80
N MET A 96 -18.59 8.48 -4.49
CA MET A 96 -19.22 7.35 -5.17
C MET A 96 -20.64 7.09 -4.67
N GLY A 97 -20.86 7.20 -3.37
CA GLY A 97 -22.09 6.77 -2.66
C GLY A 97 -22.06 5.29 -2.25
N ILE A 98 -22.80 4.95 -1.19
CA ILE A 98 -22.80 3.60 -0.59
C ILE A 98 -23.39 2.55 -1.54
N SER A 99 -24.59 2.78 -2.09
CA SER A 99 -25.22 1.82 -3.00
C SER A 99 -24.43 1.59 -4.28
N PRO A 100 -23.88 2.61 -4.98
CA PRO A 100 -22.98 2.39 -6.10
C PRO A 100 -21.70 1.65 -5.71
N PHE A 101 -21.16 1.88 -4.52
CA PHE A 101 -20.02 1.10 -4.02
C PHE A 101 -20.35 -0.40 -3.96
N PHE A 102 -21.46 -0.79 -3.30
CA PHE A 102 -21.85 -2.19 -3.21
C PHE A 102 -22.27 -2.83 -4.56
N GLN A 103 -22.69 -2.02 -5.53
CA GLN A 103 -22.92 -2.48 -6.90
C GLN A 103 -21.59 -2.76 -7.64
N ALA A 104 -20.58 -1.93 -7.41
CA ALA A 104 -19.27 -2.05 -8.05
C ALA A 104 -18.43 -3.17 -7.44
N PHE A 105 -18.43 -3.28 -6.10
CA PHE A 105 -17.62 -4.24 -5.37
C PHE A 105 -18.50 -5.39 -4.87
N GLY A 106 -18.70 -6.43 -5.72
CA GLY A 106 -19.35 -7.69 -5.37
C GLY A 106 -18.55 -8.53 -4.36
N PRO A 107 -18.84 -9.84 -4.22
CA PRO A 107 -18.02 -10.75 -3.41
C PRO A 107 -16.55 -10.66 -3.81
N GLN A 108 -15.65 -10.58 -2.81
CA GLN A 108 -14.23 -10.33 -3.02
C GLN A 108 -13.43 -11.63 -3.00
N THR A 109 -12.42 -11.74 -3.87
CA THR A 109 -11.37 -12.76 -3.76
C THR A 109 -10.46 -12.42 -2.58
N THR A 110 -10.18 -13.40 -1.70
CA THR A 110 -9.32 -13.15 -0.54
C THR A 110 -7.88 -13.57 -0.79
N ILE A 111 -6.94 -12.98 -0.06
CA ILE A 111 -5.52 -13.38 -0.10
C ILE A 111 -5.36 -14.83 0.35
N ASP A 112 -6.17 -15.31 1.31
CA ASP A 112 -6.15 -16.67 1.81
C ASP A 112 -6.55 -17.67 0.72
N ASP A 113 -7.60 -17.36 -0.05
CA ASP A 113 -8.04 -18.21 -1.16
C ASP A 113 -7.03 -18.19 -2.32
N LEU A 114 -6.44 -17.01 -2.59
CA LEU A 114 -5.45 -16.86 -3.66
C LEU A 114 -4.15 -17.62 -3.36
N LEU A 115 -3.68 -17.56 -2.11
CA LEU A 115 -2.42 -18.15 -1.66
C LEU A 115 -2.59 -19.43 -0.84
N ALA A 116 -3.78 -20.08 -0.88
CA ALA A 116 -4.11 -21.28 -0.08
C ALA A 116 -3.07 -22.42 -0.20
N SER A 117 -2.48 -22.59 -1.38
CA SER A 117 -1.45 -23.61 -1.62
C SER A 117 -0.01 -23.12 -1.38
N ARG A 118 0.18 -21.89 -0.87
CA ARG A 118 1.48 -21.20 -0.79
C ARG A 118 1.66 -20.48 0.55
N PRO A 119 1.75 -21.22 1.66
CA PRO A 119 1.83 -20.62 3.00
C PRO A 119 3.04 -19.69 3.20
N GLU A 120 4.17 -19.96 2.55
CA GLU A 120 5.36 -19.11 2.61
C GLU A 120 5.13 -17.74 1.93
N ALA A 121 4.39 -17.73 0.81
CA ALA A 121 4.03 -16.51 0.13
C ALA A 121 3.01 -15.69 0.93
N LEU A 122 2.01 -16.35 1.53
CA LEU A 122 1.07 -15.70 2.44
C LEU A 122 1.80 -15.05 3.62
N ALA A 123 2.73 -15.77 4.24
CA ALA A 123 3.56 -15.22 5.33
C ALA A 123 4.45 -14.05 4.85
N GLY A 124 4.93 -14.10 3.60
CA GLY A 124 5.67 -12.99 2.96
C GLY A 124 4.81 -11.75 2.83
N LEU A 125 3.62 -11.88 2.25
CA LEU A 125 2.64 -10.81 2.11
C LEU A 125 2.25 -10.20 3.46
N GLN A 126 1.95 -11.04 4.46
CA GLN A 126 1.58 -10.58 5.80
C GLN A 126 2.68 -9.72 6.43
N ARG A 127 3.96 -10.06 6.25
CA ARG A 127 5.08 -9.23 6.74
C ARG A 127 5.12 -7.85 6.06
N VAL A 128 4.85 -7.78 4.76
CA VAL A 128 4.78 -6.50 4.03
C VAL A 128 3.60 -5.66 4.54
N MET A 129 2.44 -6.27 4.73
CA MET A 129 1.25 -5.58 5.24
C MET A 129 1.46 -5.05 6.67
N LEU A 130 2.04 -5.86 7.56
CA LEU A 130 2.38 -5.40 8.92
C LEU A 130 3.36 -4.22 8.90
N ARG A 131 4.35 -4.25 8.02
CA ARG A 131 5.31 -3.15 7.84
C ARG A 131 4.61 -1.90 7.30
N ALA A 132 3.69 -2.05 6.35
CA ALA A 132 2.90 -0.95 5.80
C ALA A 132 2.02 -0.29 6.86
N HIS A 133 1.31 -1.07 7.68
CA HIS A 133 0.53 -0.55 8.82
C HIS A 133 1.41 0.19 9.82
N ARG A 134 2.56 -0.37 10.17
CA ARG A 134 3.51 0.28 11.07
C ARG A 134 4.00 1.60 10.50
N GLY A 135 4.37 1.62 9.21
CA GLY A 135 4.77 2.85 8.51
C GLY A 135 3.65 3.89 8.48
N ALA A 136 2.42 3.47 8.20
CA ALA A 136 1.25 4.35 8.22
C ALA A 136 0.99 4.96 9.61
N ASN A 137 1.12 4.17 10.69
CA ASN A 137 0.97 4.65 12.06
C ASN A 137 2.06 5.66 12.43
N PHE A 138 3.32 5.41 12.07
CA PHE A 138 4.40 6.38 12.25
C PHE A 138 4.13 7.67 11.47
N ALA A 139 3.73 7.57 10.19
CA ALA A 139 3.43 8.72 9.36
C ALA A 139 2.28 9.56 9.93
N LEU A 140 1.22 8.91 10.41
CA LEU A 140 0.09 9.56 11.08
C LEU A 140 0.54 10.31 12.35
N ALA A 141 1.34 9.66 13.20
CA ALA A 141 1.85 10.28 14.43
C ALA A 141 2.73 11.50 14.12
N PHE A 142 3.59 11.43 13.09
CA PHE A 142 4.41 12.56 12.65
C PHE A 142 3.54 13.71 12.12
N ALA A 143 2.53 13.41 11.30
CA ALA A 143 1.61 14.40 10.77
C ALA A 143 0.80 15.09 11.89
N ILE A 144 0.27 14.32 12.85
CA ILE A 144 -0.47 14.84 14.02
C ILE A 144 0.45 15.74 14.86
N HIS A 145 1.67 15.30 15.16
CA HIS A 145 2.63 16.10 15.93
C HIS A 145 2.92 17.44 15.28
N ARG A 146 2.96 17.46 13.93
CA ARG A 146 3.15 18.68 13.13
C ARG A 146 1.87 19.48 12.93
N THR A 147 0.73 19.03 13.44
CA THR A 147 -0.59 19.62 13.16
C THR A 147 -0.89 19.75 11.66
N ASP A 148 -0.46 18.74 10.88
CA ASP A 148 -0.65 18.72 9.44
C ASP A 148 -2.14 18.46 9.11
N PRO A 149 -2.81 19.33 8.34
CA PRO A 149 -4.21 19.15 8.00
C PRO A 149 -4.46 17.92 7.13
N ASP A 150 -3.45 17.44 6.41
CA ASP A 150 -3.52 16.32 5.49
C ASP A 150 -3.14 14.98 6.15
N ALA A 151 -3.17 14.89 7.50
CA ALA A 151 -2.75 13.71 8.24
C ALA A 151 -3.41 12.39 7.76
N ALA A 152 -4.70 12.42 7.41
CA ALA A 152 -5.42 11.26 6.88
C ALA A 152 -4.92 10.86 5.48
N VAL A 153 -4.57 11.83 4.64
CA VAL A 153 -4.01 11.59 3.29
C VAL A 153 -2.58 11.02 3.41
N ILE A 154 -1.78 11.56 4.33
CA ILE A 154 -0.43 11.08 4.64
C ILE A 154 -0.47 9.62 5.14
N HIS A 155 -1.41 9.31 6.04
CA HIS A 155 -1.62 7.94 6.51
C HIS A 155 -1.96 6.98 5.36
N ALA A 156 -2.95 7.33 4.52
CA ALA A 156 -3.35 6.50 3.39
C ALA A 156 -2.21 6.29 2.38
N ALA A 157 -1.45 7.34 2.07
CA ALA A 157 -0.30 7.25 1.17
C ALA A 157 0.83 6.39 1.77
N ALA A 158 1.10 6.50 3.09
CA ALA A 158 2.07 5.66 3.77
C ALA A 158 1.65 4.19 3.81
N LEU A 159 0.35 3.90 4.03
CA LEU A 159 -0.19 2.55 4.00
C LEU A 159 0.00 1.88 2.63
N LEU A 160 -0.10 2.66 1.57
CA LEU A 160 0.06 2.18 0.19
C LEU A 160 1.50 2.30 -0.33
N HIS A 161 2.46 2.76 0.47
CA HIS A 161 3.83 3.04 0.01
C HIS A 161 4.57 1.82 -0.56
N GLU A 162 4.14 0.60 -0.26
CA GLU A 162 4.75 -0.65 -0.72
C GLU A 162 3.73 -1.58 -1.43
N PHE A 163 2.68 -1.02 -2.04
CA PHE A 163 1.62 -1.84 -2.66
C PHE A 163 2.12 -2.70 -3.84
N ALA A 164 3.14 -2.26 -4.57
CA ALA A 164 3.71 -3.06 -5.65
C ALA A 164 4.35 -4.36 -5.13
N GLU A 165 4.97 -4.32 -3.95
CA GLU A 165 5.48 -5.53 -3.29
C GLU A 165 4.34 -6.44 -2.83
N MET A 166 3.23 -5.87 -2.30
CA MET A 166 2.04 -6.65 -1.94
C MET A 166 1.45 -7.37 -3.15
N LEU A 167 1.32 -6.67 -4.29
CA LEU A 167 0.85 -7.28 -5.54
C LEU A 167 1.81 -8.34 -6.07
N LEU A 168 3.11 -8.15 -5.93
CA LEU A 168 4.11 -9.15 -6.31
C LEU A 168 3.92 -10.45 -5.51
N TRP A 169 3.72 -10.36 -4.18
CA TRP A 169 3.43 -11.52 -3.34
C TRP A 169 2.12 -12.22 -3.72
N CYS A 170 1.10 -11.47 -4.11
CA CYS A 170 -0.19 -12.02 -4.52
C CYS A 170 -0.09 -12.77 -5.85
N HIS A 171 0.61 -12.22 -6.83
CA HIS A 171 0.50 -12.66 -8.22
C HIS A 171 1.75 -13.31 -8.79
N ALA A 172 2.93 -13.05 -8.21
CA ALA A 172 4.20 -13.65 -8.60
C ALA A 172 4.99 -14.16 -7.38
N PRO A 173 4.35 -14.96 -6.48
CA PRO A 173 4.94 -15.37 -5.21
C PRO A 173 6.28 -16.11 -5.37
N ALA A 174 6.47 -16.89 -6.44
CA ALA A 174 7.74 -17.56 -6.70
C ALA A 174 8.90 -16.56 -6.92
N LEU A 175 8.63 -15.44 -7.59
CA LEU A 175 9.62 -14.38 -7.81
C LEU A 175 9.86 -13.59 -6.52
N ALA A 176 8.81 -13.29 -5.76
CA ALA A 176 8.94 -12.65 -4.45
C ALA A 176 9.81 -13.48 -3.48
N LEU A 177 9.58 -14.78 -3.42
CA LEU A 177 10.40 -15.72 -2.63
C LEU A 177 11.87 -15.74 -3.10
N ARG A 178 12.13 -15.65 -4.41
CA ARG A 178 13.51 -15.56 -4.93
C ARG A 178 14.20 -14.28 -4.49
N VAL A 179 13.53 -13.11 -4.58
CA VAL A 179 14.08 -11.84 -4.07
C VAL A 179 14.40 -11.95 -2.58
N GLN A 180 13.45 -12.47 -1.79
CA GLN A 180 13.64 -12.70 -0.35
C GLN A 180 14.81 -13.63 -0.05
N ALA A 181 14.95 -14.75 -0.78
CA ALA A 181 16.04 -15.69 -0.59
C ALA A 181 17.43 -15.08 -0.89
N MET A 182 17.53 -14.24 -1.93
CA MET A 182 18.76 -13.51 -2.23
C MET A 182 19.17 -12.56 -1.09
N GLN A 183 18.22 -11.79 -0.56
CA GLN A 183 18.46 -10.87 0.57
C GLN A 183 18.76 -11.61 1.89
N ALA A 184 18.19 -12.79 2.08
CA ALA A 184 18.50 -13.63 3.25
C ALA A 184 19.89 -14.25 3.18
N ALA A 185 20.37 -14.58 1.97
CA ALA A 185 21.71 -15.13 1.74
C ALA A 185 22.82 -14.06 1.86
N ASP A 186 22.51 -12.81 1.56
CA ASP A 186 23.43 -11.68 1.67
C ASP A 186 22.70 -10.47 2.30
N PRO A 187 22.85 -10.26 3.63
CA PRO A 187 22.22 -9.15 4.34
C PRO A 187 22.68 -7.75 3.88
N GLU A 188 23.85 -7.63 3.26
CA GLU A 188 24.37 -6.37 2.70
C GLU A 188 23.83 -6.08 1.30
N LEU A 189 23.15 -7.05 0.68
CA LEU A 189 22.61 -6.89 -0.66
C LEU A 189 21.46 -5.87 -0.65
N ARG A 190 21.63 -4.80 -1.42
CA ARG A 190 20.57 -3.79 -1.60
C ARG A 190 19.33 -4.41 -2.26
N SER A 191 18.16 -4.06 -1.75
CA SER A 191 16.88 -4.55 -2.28
C SER A 191 16.72 -4.29 -3.79
N SER A 192 17.14 -3.10 -4.27
CA SER A 192 17.11 -2.76 -5.70
C SER A 192 17.92 -3.73 -6.55
N VAL A 193 19.13 -4.15 -6.09
CA VAL A 193 19.96 -5.10 -6.81
C VAL A 193 19.30 -6.48 -6.88
N ALA A 194 18.73 -6.97 -5.79
CA ALA A 194 18.00 -8.23 -5.78
C ALA A 194 16.78 -8.18 -6.70
N GLN A 195 16.01 -7.08 -6.67
CA GLN A 195 14.84 -6.85 -7.51
C GLN A 195 15.22 -6.81 -9.00
N LEU A 196 16.20 -6.02 -9.39
CA LEU A 196 16.68 -5.95 -10.78
C LEU A 196 17.16 -7.31 -11.28
N SER A 197 17.87 -8.08 -10.45
CA SER A 197 18.35 -9.42 -10.80
C SER A 197 17.24 -10.43 -11.03
N VAL A 198 16.14 -10.36 -10.26
CA VAL A 198 15.05 -11.34 -10.29
C VAL A 198 13.87 -10.88 -11.13
N LEU A 199 13.54 -9.59 -11.09
CA LEU A 199 12.32 -9.02 -11.68
C LEU A 199 12.60 -8.20 -12.95
N HIS A 200 13.88 -7.84 -13.21
CA HIS A 200 14.33 -6.93 -14.26
C HIS A 200 13.82 -5.47 -14.10
N VAL A 201 13.21 -5.17 -12.97
CA VAL A 201 12.73 -3.83 -12.59
C VAL A 201 12.91 -3.62 -11.09
N GLU A 202 12.98 -2.36 -10.67
CA GLU A 202 12.83 -2.00 -9.26
C GLU A 202 11.35 -1.87 -8.90
N LEU A 203 10.96 -2.33 -7.71
CA LEU A 203 9.56 -2.23 -7.25
C LEU A 203 9.12 -0.77 -7.08
N ALA A 204 10.02 0.14 -6.77
CA ALA A 204 9.72 1.58 -6.69
C ALA A 204 9.29 2.16 -8.04
N ASP A 205 9.98 1.78 -9.14
CA ASP A 205 9.61 2.21 -10.48
C ASP A 205 8.28 1.60 -10.92
N LEU A 206 8.06 0.33 -10.61
CA LEU A 206 6.79 -0.35 -10.88
C LEU A 206 5.64 0.29 -10.10
N GLN A 207 5.85 0.59 -8.82
CA GLN A 207 4.86 1.25 -7.97
C GLN A 207 4.46 2.61 -8.52
N ARG A 208 5.44 3.44 -8.87
CA ARG A 208 5.20 4.74 -9.48
C ARG A 208 4.39 4.60 -10.77
N ALA A 209 4.81 3.72 -11.69
CA ALA A 209 4.12 3.51 -12.95
C ALA A 209 2.67 3.02 -12.77
N LEU A 210 2.42 2.13 -11.79
CA LEU A 210 1.07 1.67 -11.45
C LEU A 210 0.24 2.80 -10.81
N ALA A 211 0.82 3.59 -9.90
CA ALA A 211 0.13 4.70 -9.26
C ALA A 211 -0.30 5.75 -10.28
N GLU A 212 0.56 6.09 -11.24
CA GLU A 212 0.25 6.99 -12.36
C GLU A 212 -0.83 6.40 -13.28
N ALA A 213 -0.69 5.14 -13.67
CA ALA A 213 -1.62 4.47 -14.57
C ALA A 213 -3.03 4.31 -13.98
N TRP A 214 -3.12 4.09 -12.68
CA TRP A 214 -4.39 4.00 -11.94
C TRP A 214 -4.91 5.34 -11.45
N GLY A 215 -4.18 6.45 -11.68
CA GLY A 215 -4.54 7.79 -11.26
C GLY A 215 -4.70 7.92 -9.75
N LEU A 216 -3.86 7.22 -8.99
CA LEU A 216 -3.87 7.26 -7.52
C LEU A 216 -3.51 8.66 -7.00
N PRO A 217 -3.79 8.97 -5.72
CA PRO A 217 -3.52 10.27 -5.13
C PRO A 217 -2.11 10.78 -5.41
N ALA A 218 -2.00 12.08 -5.71
CA ALA A 218 -0.72 12.71 -6.08
C ALA A 218 0.36 12.50 -5.00
N LEU A 219 -0.01 12.55 -3.71
CA LEU A 219 0.94 12.34 -2.62
C LEU A 219 1.56 10.94 -2.65
N LEU A 220 0.81 9.91 -3.07
CA LEU A 220 1.35 8.56 -3.23
C LEU A 220 2.36 8.50 -4.40
N VAL A 221 2.07 9.17 -5.51
CA VAL A 221 2.99 9.29 -6.65
C VAL A 221 4.24 10.07 -6.23
N ASP A 222 4.07 11.22 -5.58
CA ASP A 222 5.15 12.10 -5.12
C ASP A 222 6.06 11.43 -4.07
N SER A 223 5.53 10.51 -3.25
CA SER A 223 6.32 9.78 -2.25
C SER A 223 7.30 8.77 -2.87
N THR A 224 7.12 8.43 -4.14
CA THR A 224 7.97 7.49 -4.90
C THR A 224 8.82 8.19 -5.98
N SER A 225 8.75 9.52 -6.08
CA SER A 225 9.46 10.33 -7.07
C SER A 225 10.06 11.58 -6.41
N GLU A 226 10.72 12.46 -7.19
CA GLU A 226 11.13 13.76 -6.67
C GLU A 226 9.88 14.60 -6.32
N PRO A 227 9.65 14.92 -5.04
CA PRO A 227 8.40 15.56 -4.63
C PRO A 227 8.31 17.00 -5.12
N THR A 228 7.09 17.43 -5.43
CA THR A 228 6.79 18.83 -5.69
C THR A 228 7.16 19.71 -4.49
N PRO A 229 7.45 21.02 -4.67
CA PRO A 229 7.78 21.91 -3.54
C PRO A 229 6.71 21.94 -2.43
N ALA A 230 5.42 21.79 -2.78
CA ALA A 230 4.31 21.77 -1.83
C ALA A 230 4.21 20.42 -1.10
N GLY A 231 4.50 19.31 -1.78
CA GLY A 231 4.43 17.96 -1.22
C GLY A 231 5.69 17.48 -0.48
N LYS A 232 6.79 18.27 -0.48
CA LYS A 232 8.09 17.85 0.07
C LYS A 232 8.02 17.38 1.53
N THR A 233 7.28 18.07 2.38
CA THR A 233 7.19 17.73 3.80
C THR A 233 6.40 16.43 4.00
N SER A 234 5.24 16.30 3.37
CA SER A 234 4.39 15.10 3.49
C SER A 234 5.05 13.87 2.87
N ALA A 235 5.70 14.01 1.70
CA ALA A 235 6.51 12.95 1.10
C ALA A 235 7.68 12.54 2.02
N ARG A 236 8.34 13.50 2.68
CA ARG A 236 9.41 13.21 3.64
C ARG A 236 8.90 12.49 4.88
N ILE A 237 7.70 12.84 5.37
CA ILE A 237 7.04 12.11 6.47
C ILE A 237 6.85 10.64 6.07
N ILE A 238 6.30 10.37 4.89
CA ILE A 238 6.05 9.01 4.39
C ILE A 238 7.36 8.25 4.24
N GLU A 239 8.38 8.84 3.63
CA GLU A 239 9.69 8.22 3.42
C GLU A 239 10.33 7.80 4.75
N LEU A 240 10.40 8.71 5.72
CA LEU A 240 10.99 8.44 7.04
C LEU A 240 10.21 7.39 7.81
N ALA A 241 8.89 7.45 7.76
CA ALA A 241 8.01 6.48 8.42
C ALA A 241 8.17 5.06 7.82
N ALA A 242 8.16 4.95 6.49
CA ALA A 242 8.36 3.68 5.80
C ALA A 242 9.77 3.11 6.03
N ARG A 243 10.80 3.97 6.06
CA ARG A 243 12.18 3.58 6.35
C ARG A 243 12.32 3.06 7.78
N LEU A 244 11.78 3.78 8.76
CA LEU A 244 11.76 3.33 10.15
C LEU A 244 11.00 2.01 10.32
N ALA A 245 9.85 1.86 9.68
CA ALA A 245 9.06 0.62 9.73
C ALA A 245 9.85 -0.59 9.19
N ARG A 246 10.69 -0.39 8.17
CA ARG A 246 11.59 -1.44 7.65
C ARG A 246 12.71 -1.76 8.64
N HIS A 247 13.38 -0.75 9.20
CA HIS A 247 14.50 -0.93 10.12
C HIS A 247 14.06 -1.56 11.44
N THR A 248 12.82 -1.28 11.87
CA THR A 248 12.24 -1.84 13.10
C THR A 248 11.36 -3.07 12.86
N ALA A 249 11.38 -3.67 11.67
CA ALA A 249 10.50 -4.79 11.31
C ALA A 249 10.74 -6.06 12.15
N ARG A 250 11.94 -6.25 12.69
CA ARG A 250 12.30 -7.38 13.58
C ARG A 250 12.42 -6.94 15.03
N ASP A 251 13.20 -5.89 15.27
CA ASP A 251 13.53 -5.36 16.59
C ASP A 251 14.02 -3.91 16.48
N TRP A 252 14.41 -3.32 17.60
CA TRP A 252 14.97 -1.97 17.69
C TRP A 252 16.51 -1.94 17.71
N ASP A 253 17.19 -3.06 17.41
CA ASP A 253 18.66 -3.18 17.48
C ASP A 253 19.34 -2.90 16.12
N ASN A 254 18.58 -2.48 15.09
CA ASN A 254 19.13 -2.17 13.79
C ASN A 254 20.07 -0.95 13.85
N PRO A 255 21.32 -1.05 13.33
CA PRO A 255 22.31 0.04 13.36
C PRO A 255 21.88 1.35 12.70
N ALA A 256 20.90 1.30 11.78
CA ALA A 256 20.39 2.49 11.10
C ALA A 256 19.38 3.31 11.95
N ILE A 257 18.84 2.75 13.03
CA ILE A 257 17.82 3.42 13.85
C ILE A 257 18.29 4.76 14.45
N PRO A 258 19.53 4.90 14.97
CA PRO A 258 20.01 6.20 15.47
C PRO A 258 19.96 7.31 14.41
N ASP A 259 20.28 7.01 13.16
CA ASP A 259 20.21 7.97 12.05
C ASP A 259 18.75 8.30 11.73
N ASP A 260 17.86 7.30 11.68
CA ASP A 260 16.42 7.52 11.49
C ASP A 260 15.86 8.42 12.58
N VAL A 261 16.17 8.15 13.86
CA VAL A 261 15.73 8.96 14.99
C VAL A 261 16.23 10.40 14.88
N SER A 262 17.47 10.61 14.44
CA SER A 262 18.05 11.94 14.24
C SER A 262 17.31 12.74 13.15
N GLU A 263 17.02 12.11 12.03
CA GLU A 263 16.29 12.74 10.94
C GLU A 263 14.84 13.03 11.30
N ILE A 264 14.16 12.09 11.97
CA ILE A 264 12.79 12.28 12.47
C ILE A 264 12.76 13.38 13.55
N ALA A 265 13.73 13.43 14.45
CA ALA A 265 13.87 14.50 15.44
C ALA A 265 13.96 15.88 14.78
N SER A 266 14.76 15.99 13.71
CA SER A 266 14.86 17.21 12.92
C SER A 266 13.53 17.57 12.24
N LEU A 267 12.83 16.61 11.65
CA LEU A 267 11.53 16.81 11.01
C LEU A 267 10.46 17.29 11.99
N LEU A 268 10.44 16.72 13.20
CA LEU A 268 9.45 17.00 14.24
C LEU A 268 9.84 18.16 15.17
N ASN A 269 11.06 18.71 15.03
CA ASN A 269 11.64 19.70 15.94
C ASN A 269 11.65 19.22 17.40
N LEU A 270 12.05 17.96 17.60
CA LEU A 270 12.18 17.32 18.91
C LEU A 270 13.64 17.00 19.24
N SER A 271 13.94 16.71 20.51
CA SER A 271 15.19 16.06 20.86
C SER A 271 15.17 14.58 20.46
N ALA A 272 16.34 13.97 20.22
CA ALA A 272 16.42 12.54 19.92
C ALA A 272 15.77 11.64 20.99
N ALA A 273 15.91 12.01 22.28
CA ALA A 273 15.29 11.28 23.39
C ALA A 273 13.76 11.37 23.35
N ALA A 274 13.20 12.56 23.11
CA ALA A 274 11.75 12.73 22.98
C ALA A 274 11.19 12.03 21.73
N THR A 275 11.95 12.02 20.64
CA THR A 275 11.59 11.30 19.42
C THR A 275 11.57 9.80 19.68
N LEU A 276 12.60 9.23 20.29
CA LEU A 276 12.65 7.79 20.60
C LEU A 276 11.48 7.38 21.50
N HIS A 277 11.15 8.20 22.51
CA HIS A 277 9.99 7.96 23.37
C HIS A 277 8.69 7.94 22.57
N LEU A 278 8.45 8.93 21.72
CA LEU A 278 7.29 8.98 20.82
C LEU A 278 7.21 7.71 19.96
N LEU A 279 8.31 7.29 19.36
CA LEU A 279 8.36 6.14 18.44
C LEU A 279 8.09 4.80 19.14
N THR A 280 8.44 4.68 20.43
CA THR A 280 8.23 3.44 21.19
C THR A 280 6.83 3.33 21.78
N GLU A 281 6.03 4.40 21.74
CA GLU A 281 4.64 4.41 22.21
C GLU A 281 3.64 4.10 21.05
N ILE A 282 4.09 4.10 19.79
CA ILE A 282 3.30 3.79 18.61
C ILE A 282 3.37 2.28 18.31
#